data_2ed338efdf11392dbb37657f942ccc69
#
_entry.id   2ed338efdf11392dbb37657f942ccc69
#
_cell.length_a   1.000
_cell.length_b   1.000
_cell.length_c   1.000
_cell.angle_alpha   90.00
_cell.angle_beta   90.00
_cell.angle_gamma   90.00
#
_symmetry.space_group_name_H-M   'P 1'
#
loop_
_entity.id
_entity.type
_entity.pdbx_description
1 polymer ?
#
loop_
_entity_poly.entity_id
_entity_poly.type
_entity_poly.pdbx_seq_one_letter_code
_entity_poly.pdbx_strand_id
1 'polypeptide(L)'
;VTVTPDTSIPGFAAGQPVTLTGQLTESYIRYRADSTEGNNQRMQRQKQVVLALMHKMLAQVKEDPASILALYNNIRRNTTTNINTAMMVYLAQQASGMHFSDDIVNVPGTSVMGEQRHAEYQVDSDALLELILSIFYEPVEE
;
A
#
# COMPACT_ATOMS: atom_id res chain seq x y z
N VAL A 1 -1.69 -10.49 8.61
CA VAL A 1 -0.96 -10.68 7.34
C VAL A 1 0.47 -11.11 7.61
N THR A 2 1.08 -11.85 6.68
CA THR A 2 2.48 -12.26 6.77
C THR A 2 3.30 -11.46 5.77
N VAL A 3 4.43 -10.93 6.21
CA VAL A 3 5.40 -10.18 5.41
C VAL A 3 6.80 -10.75 5.63
N THR A 4 7.71 -10.50 4.69
CA THR A 4 9.13 -10.82 4.84
C THR A 4 9.91 -9.51 4.75
N PRO A 5 10.51 -9.03 5.86
CA PRO A 5 11.26 -7.78 5.85
C PRO A 5 12.49 -7.86 4.93
N ASP A 6 12.72 -6.84 4.10
CA ASP A 6 13.92 -6.75 3.25
C ASP A 6 15.15 -6.33 4.05
N THR A 7 14.93 -5.56 5.12
CA THR A 7 15.99 -5.07 6.01
C THR A 7 15.65 -5.37 7.47
N SER A 8 16.65 -5.66 8.27
CA SER A 8 16.47 -5.86 9.72
C SER A 8 16.13 -4.52 10.39
N ILE A 9 15.10 -4.55 11.23
CA ILE A 9 14.70 -3.45 12.10
C ILE A 9 14.42 -4.00 13.50
N PRO A 10 14.33 -3.19 14.55
CA PRO A 10 14.04 -3.67 15.90
C PRO A 10 12.80 -4.58 15.93
N GLY A 11 13.01 -5.82 16.37
CA GLY A 11 11.98 -6.85 16.47
C GLY A 11 11.67 -7.64 15.20
N PHE A 12 12.34 -7.31 14.05
CA PHE A 12 12.09 -7.97 12.77
C PHE A 12 13.41 -8.25 12.03
N ALA A 13 13.70 -9.50 11.77
CA ALA A 13 14.90 -9.92 11.05
C ALA A 13 14.66 -9.93 9.53
N ALA A 14 15.63 -9.45 8.76
CA ALA A 14 15.59 -9.50 7.30
C ALA A 14 15.48 -10.95 6.80
N GLY A 15 14.68 -11.17 5.77
CA GLY A 15 14.48 -12.48 5.14
C GLY A 15 13.68 -13.49 5.97
N GLN A 16 13.19 -13.12 7.17
CA GLN A 16 12.39 -14.01 8.01
C GLN A 16 10.91 -13.65 7.91
N PRO A 17 10.03 -14.57 7.47
CA PRO A 17 8.60 -14.33 7.44
C PRO A 17 8.06 -14.05 8.85
N VAL A 18 7.27 -12.99 8.98
CA VAL A 18 6.61 -12.61 10.24
C VAL A 18 5.13 -12.37 10.04
N THR A 19 4.30 -12.95 10.91
CA THR A 19 2.86 -12.67 10.92
C THR A 19 2.59 -11.45 11.78
N LEU A 20 2.13 -10.38 11.13
CA LEU A 20 1.80 -9.11 11.75
C LEU A 20 0.40 -9.16 12.39
N THR A 21 0.32 -8.88 13.68
CA THR A 21 -0.90 -8.49 14.41
C THR A 21 -1.07 -6.98 14.38
N GLY A 22 -2.19 -6.43 14.88
CA GLY A 22 -2.42 -4.99 14.85
C GLY A 22 -1.26 -4.16 15.42
N GLN A 23 -0.80 -4.49 16.62
CA GLN A 23 0.30 -3.78 17.29
C GLN A 23 1.65 -3.98 16.58
N LEU A 24 1.94 -5.21 16.14
CA LEU A 24 3.16 -5.48 15.38
C LEU A 24 3.15 -4.77 14.03
N THR A 25 1.98 -4.66 13.38
CA THR A 25 1.83 -3.91 12.13
C THR A 25 2.20 -2.44 12.35
N GLU A 26 1.67 -1.81 13.39
CA GLU A 26 2.01 -0.42 13.71
C GLU A 26 3.51 -0.24 13.89
N SER A 27 4.15 -1.06 14.70
CA SER A 27 5.61 -1.02 14.93
C SER A 27 6.38 -1.19 13.63
N TYR A 28 5.97 -2.12 12.77
CA TYR A 28 6.61 -2.41 11.49
C TYR A 28 6.55 -1.25 10.49
N ILE A 29 5.37 -0.66 10.31
CA ILE A 29 5.14 0.39 9.29
C ILE A 29 5.59 1.79 9.76
N ARG A 30 5.71 2.01 11.08
CA ARG A 30 6.09 3.33 11.63
C ARG A 30 7.59 3.47 11.86
N TYR A 31 8.33 2.38 12.02
CA TYR A 31 9.76 2.47 12.25
C TYR A 31 10.45 3.27 11.14
N ARG A 32 11.33 4.17 11.53
CA ARG A 32 12.17 4.97 10.63
C ARG A 32 13.56 5.03 11.21
N ALA A 33 14.54 4.56 10.45
CA ALA A 33 15.93 4.80 10.78
C ALA A 33 16.26 6.30 10.62
N ASP A 34 17.16 6.80 11.44
CA ASP A 34 17.66 8.19 11.32
C ASP A 34 18.71 8.28 10.21
N SER A 35 18.24 8.16 8.98
CA SER A 35 19.05 8.21 7.76
C SER A 35 18.21 8.72 6.59
N THR A 36 18.86 9.18 5.53
CA THR A 36 18.19 9.58 4.26
C THR A 36 17.37 8.44 3.67
N GLU A 37 17.85 7.19 3.78
CA GLU A 37 17.17 5.99 3.33
C GLU A 37 16.03 5.54 4.27
N GLY A 38 15.99 6.02 5.51
CA GLY A 38 14.99 5.58 6.50
C GLY A 38 13.55 5.81 6.06
N ASN A 39 13.29 6.86 5.26
CA ASN A 39 11.97 7.12 4.71
C ASN A 39 11.60 6.12 3.61
N ASN A 40 12.52 5.86 2.68
CA ASN A 40 12.31 4.90 1.59
C ASN A 40 12.06 3.49 2.14
N GLN A 41 12.87 3.06 3.10
CA GLN A 41 12.68 1.77 3.78
C GLN A 41 11.33 1.68 4.50
N ARG A 42 10.87 2.77 5.11
CA ARG A 42 9.54 2.82 5.70
C ARG A 42 8.44 2.68 4.65
N MET A 43 8.56 3.40 3.52
CA MET A 43 7.60 3.28 2.40
C MET A 43 7.55 1.87 1.84
N GLN A 44 8.68 1.19 1.70
CA GLN A 44 8.73 -0.21 1.25
C GLN A 44 7.99 -1.15 2.22
N ARG A 45 8.16 -0.99 3.53
CA ARG A 45 7.42 -1.77 4.52
C ARG A 45 5.90 -1.49 4.48
N GLN A 46 5.51 -0.24 4.30
CA GLN A 46 4.10 0.12 4.11
C GLN A 46 3.52 -0.56 2.85
N LYS A 47 4.26 -0.52 1.74
CA LYS A 47 3.93 -1.22 0.50
C LYS A 47 3.73 -2.72 0.74
N GLN A 48 4.68 -3.40 1.39
CA GLN A 48 4.58 -4.83 1.71
C GLN A 48 3.31 -5.17 2.48
N VAL A 49 2.97 -4.37 3.50
CA VAL A 49 1.76 -4.61 4.30
C VAL A 49 0.49 -4.39 3.50
N VAL A 50 0.44 -3.34 2.67
CA VAL A 50 -0.72 -3.05 1.81
C VAL A 50 -0.94 -4.19 0.83
N LEU A 51 0.11 -4.64 0.12
CA LEU A 51 0.02 -5.75 -0.84
C LEU A 51 -0.41 -7.05 -0.16
N ALA A 52 0.22 -7.40 0.97
CA ALA A 52 -0.15 -8.61 1.72
C ALA A 52 -1.60 -8.56 2.22
N LEU A 53 -2.10 -7.39 2.61
CA LEU A 53 -3.48 -7.19 3.00
C LEU A 53 -4.43 -7.35 1.81
N MET A 54 -4.11 -6.74 0.66
CA MET A 54 -4.91 -6.84 -0.56
C MET A 54 -5.01 -8.28 -1.04
N HIS A 55 -3.90 -9.01 -1.10
CA HIS A 55 -3.89 -10.43 -1.50
C HIS A 55 -4.74 -11.28 -0.54
N LYS A 56 -4.61 -11.05 0.76
CA LYS A 56 -5.43 -11.75 1.76
C LYS A 56 -6.92 -11.45 1.59
N MET A 57 -7.29 -10.19 1.38
CA MET A 57 -8.68 -9.78 1.18
C MET A 57 -9.26 -10.40 -0.08
N LEU A 58 -8.53 -10.39 -1.20
CA LEU A 58 -8.97 -11.00 -2.45
C LEU A 58 -9.14 -12.51 -2.32
N ALA A 59 -8.19 -13.19 -1.67
CA ALA A 59 -8.32 -14.62 -1.43
C ALA A 59 -9.57 -14.92 -0.60
N GLN A 60 -9.82 -14.16 0.45
CA GLN A 60 -10.99 -14.32 1.30
C GLN A 60 -12.31 -14.04 0.56
N VAL A 61 -12.38 -13.01 -0.29
CA VAL A 61 -13.57 -12.71 -1.11
C VAL A 61 -13.82 -13.80 -2.14
N LYS A 62 -12.77 -14.38 -2.73
CA LYS A 62 -12.89 -15.51 -3.67
C LYS A 62 -13.40 -16.78 -2.99
N GLU A 63 -12.98 -17.04 -1.76
CA GLU A 63 -13.39 -18.20 -0.97
C GLU A 63 -14.81 -18.03 -0.39
N ASP A 64 -15.11 -16.87 0.16
CA ASP A 64 -16.40 -16.50 0.72
C ASP A 64 -16.78 -15.04 0.34
N PRO A 65 -17.56 -14.85 -0.72
CA PRO A 65 -18.02 -13.52 -1.13
C PRO A 65 -18.84 -12.79 -0.07
N ALA A 66 -19.48 -13.49 0.87
CA ALA A 66 -20.23 -12.85 1.95
C ALA A 66 -19.32 -12.20 2.99
N SER A 67 -18.05 -12.61 3.09
CA SER A 67 -17.07 -12.04 4.00
C SER A 67 -16.84 -10.54 3.78
N ILE A 68 -17.08 -10.03 2.55
CA ILE A 68 -16.95 -8.61 2.22
C ILE A 68 -17.92 -7.74 3.02
N LEU A 69 -19.12 -8.26 3.32
CA LEU A 69 -20.11 -7.52 4.12
C LEU A 69 -19.66 -7.37 5.57
N ALA A 70 -19.06 -8.41 6.14
CA ALA A 70 -18.50 -8.35 7.48
C ALA A 70 -17.34 -7.33 7.56
N LEU A 71 -16.46 -7.35 6.58
CA LEU A 71 -15.35 -6.39 6.46
C LEU A 71 -15.88 -4.96 6.31
N TYR A 72 -16.83 -4.74 5.41
CA TYR A 72 -17.46 -3.44 5.18
C TYR A 72 -18.11 -2.90 6.46
N ASN A 73 -18.87 -3.74 7.19
CA ASN A 73 -19.51 -3.33 8.43
C ASN A 73 -18.50 -2.95 9.53
N ASN A 74 -17.35 -3.61 9.57
CA ASN A 74 -16.27 -3.25 10.50
C ASN A 74 -15.62 -1.91 10.13
N ILE A 75 -15.35 -1.67 8.87
CA ILE A 75 -14.77 -0.41 8.38
C ILE A 75 -15.76 0.75 8.63
N ARG A 76 -17.03 0.56 8.30
CA ARG A 76 -18.07 1.58 8.42
C ARG A 76 -18.26 2.10 9.86
N ARG A 77 -17.99 1.29 10.87
CA ARG A 77 -18.09 1.72 12.28
C ARG A 77 -17.09 2.84 12.63
N ASN A 78 -15.97 2.91 11.91
CA ASN A 78 -14.88 3.82 12.20
C ASN A 78 -14.59 4.79 11.05
N THR A 79 -15.44 4.82 10.02
CA THR A 79 -15.22 5.60 8.80
C THR A 79 -16.52 6.20 8.32
N THR A 80 -16.48 7.46 7.89
CA THR A 80 -17.59 8.09 7.16
C THR A 80 -17.37 7.86 5.67
N THR A 81 -18.36 7.24 5.01
CA THR A 81 -18.27 6.92 3.57
C THR A 81 -19.64 7.05 2.92
N ASN A 82 -19.67 7.44 1.66
CA ASN A 82 -20.86 7.43 0.81
C ASN A 82 -21.07 6.09 0.09
N ILE A 83 -20.17 5.12 0.26
CA ILE A 83 -20.34 3.77 -0.28
C ILE A 83 -21.42 3.08 0.55
N ASN A 84 -22.45 2.60 -0.11
CA ASN A 84 -23.47 1.76 0.51
C ASN A 84 -23.20 0.27 0.31
N THR A 85 -23.99 -0.60 0.93
CA THR A 85 -23.82 -2.05 0.84
C THR A 85 -23.89 -2.59 -0.58
N ALA A 86 -24.82 -2.07 -1.41
CA ALA A 86 -24.96 -2.51 -2.80
C ALA A 86 -23.73 -2.13 -3.65
N MET A 87 -23.21 -0.92 -3.46
CA MET A 87 -21.97 -0.46 -4.08
C MET A 87 -20.78 -1.33 -3.65
N MET A 88 -20.71 -1.68 -2.36
CA MET A 88 -19.62 -2.54 -1.86
C MET A 88 -19.66 -3.93 -2.48
N VAL A 89 -20.85 -4.54 -2.59
CA VAL A 89 -21.02 -5.85 -3.25
C VAL A 89 -20.62 -5.76 -4.73
N TYR A 90 -21.05 -4.73 -5.42
CA TYR A 90 -20.68 -4.50 -6.82
C TYR A 90 -19.16 -4.37 -6.98
N LEU A 91 -18.51 -3.51 -6.18
CA LEU A 91 -17.05 -3.33 -6.21
C LEU A 91 -16.30 -4.62 -5.89
N ALA A 92 -16.79 -5.42 -4.94
CA ALA A 92 -16.19 -6.70 -4.61
C ALA A 92 -16.30 -7.71 -5.76
N GLN A 93 -17.42 -7.74 -6.48
CA GLN A 93 -17.60 -8.56 -7.68
C GLN A 93 -16.62 -8.14 -8.79
N GLN A 94 -16.48 -6.84 -9.03
CA GLN A 94 -15.50 -6.34 -10.00
C GLN A 94 -14.07 -6.68 -9.58
N ALA A 95 -13.72 -6.44 -8.31
CA ALA A 95 -12.39 -6.71 -7.77
C ALA A 95 -11.99 -8.19 -7.86
N SER A 96 -12.94 -9.12 -7.82
CA SER A 96 -12.66 -10.57 -7.94
C SER A 96 -12.05 -10.95 -9.29
N GLY A 97 -12.32 -10.17 -10.33
CA GLY A 97 -11.77 -10.34 -11.69
C GLY A 97 -10.52 -9.48 -11.95
N MET A 98 -10.15 -8.58 -11.04
CA MET A 98 -9.00 -7.71 -11.22
C MET A 98 -7.70 -8.43 -10.90
N HIS A 99 -6.67 -8.13 -11.69
CA HIS A 99 -5.29 -8.48 -11.38
C HIS A 99 -4.65 -7.26 -10.70
N PHE A 100 -4.19 -7.44 -9.47
CA PHE A 100 -3.40 -6.41 -8.79
C PHE A 100 -1.93 -6.65 -9.09
N SER A 101 -1.28 -5.65 -9.64
CA SER A 101 0.17 -5.68 -9.80
C SER A 101 0.85 -5.64 -8.43
N ASP A 102 1.88 -6.46 -8.25
CA ASP A 102 2.77 -6.37 -7.08
C ASP A 102 3.64 -5.10 -7.14
N ASP A 103 3.67 -4.41 -8.29
CA ASP A 103 4.36 -3.15 -8.48
C ASP A 103 3.47 -1.98 -8.05
N ILE A 104 3.78 -1.41 -6.90
CA ILE A 104 3.27 -0.09 -6.52
C ILE A 104 4.22 0.95 -7.13
N VAL A 105 3.66 1.76 -8.01
CA VAL A 105 4.40 2.83 -8.66
C VAL A 105 4.71 3.93 -7.67
N ASN A 106 5.96 4.37 -7.62
CA ASN A 106 6.39 5.48 -6.79
C ASN A 106 6.37 6.79 -7.60
N VAL A 107 6.03 7.89 -6.96
CA VAL A 107 6.21 9.23 -7.52
C VAL A 107 7.71 9.43 -7.77
N PRO A 108 8.15 9.77 -9.00
CA PRO A 108 9.56 9.99 -9.30
C PRO A 108 10.09 11.24 -8.60
N GLY A 109 11.33 11.18 -8.13
CA GLY A 109 11.97 12.27 -7.40
C GLY A 109 13.14 11.80 -6.57
N THR A 110 13.74 12.71 -5.81
CA THR A 110 14.90 12.45 -4.96
C THR A 110 14.70 12.94 -3.53
N SER A 111 15.23 12.19 -2.57
CA SER A 111 15.28 12.64 -1.19
C SER A 111 16.50 13.53 -1.00
N VAL A 112 16.28 14.74 -0.50
CA VAL A 112 17.32 15.73 -0.18
C VAL A 112 17.25 16.11 1.29
N MET A 113 18.34 16.63 1.81
CA MET A 113 18.35 17.23 3.15
C MET A 113 17.99 18.71 3.01
N GLY A 114 16.82 19.09 3.52
CA GLY A 114 16.37 20.48 3.52
C GLY A 114 17.16 21.36 4.49
N GLU A 115 16.97 22.68 4.42
CA GLU A 115 17.68 23.68 5.21
C GLU A 115 17.53 23.49 6.73
N GLN A 116 16.39 22.97 7.17
CA GLN A 116 16.09 22.69 8.57
C GLN A 116 16.54 21.29 9.04
N ARG A 117 17.41 20.60 8.28
CA ARG A 117 17.85 19.23 8.51
C ARG A 117 16.71 18.20 8.55
N HIS A 118 15.61 18.48 7.86
CA HIS A 118 14.56 17.50 7.61
C HIS A 118 14.76 16.92 6.22
N ALA A 119 14.49 15.61 6.09
CA ALA A 119 14.47 14.99 4.78
C ALA A 119 13.24 15.49 4.00
N GLU A 120 13.50 16.10 2.85
CA GLU A 120 12.49 16.58 1.90
C GLU A 120 12.52 15.70 0.66
N TYR A 121 11.36 15.53 0.02
CA TYR A 121 11.26 14.80 -1.23
C TYR A 121 11.00 15.80 -2.35
N GLN A 122 11.96 15.95 -3.25
CA GLN A 122 11.82 16.79 -4.43
C GLN A 122 11.29 15.94 -5.58
N VAL A 123 10.07 16.23 -6.00
CA VAL A 123 9.39 15.54 -7.10
C VAL A 123 10.01 15.99 -8.42
N ASP A 124 10.31 15.03 -9.29
CA ASP A 124 10.62 15.27 -10.69
C ASP A 124 9.29 15.45 -11.46
N SER A 125 8.94 16.70 -11.74
CA SER A 125 7.65 17.04 -12.35
C SER A 125 7.49 16.52 -13.76
N ASP A 126 8.57 16.45 -14.54
CA ASP A 126 8.53 15.98 -15.93
C ASP A 126 8.35 14.46 -15.95
N ALA A 127 9.14 13.74 -15.17
CA ALA A 127 8.99 12.29 -15.02
C ALA A 127 7.64 11.90 -14.38
N LEU A 128 7.10 12.72 -13.48
CA LEU A 128 5.77 12.50 -12.92
C LEU A 128 4.68 12.66 -13.98
N LEU A 129 4.78 13.67 -14.84
CA LEU A 129 3.83 13.85 -15.94
C LEU A 129 3.85 12.66 -16.89
N GLU A 130 5.03 12.19 -17.31
CA GLU A 130 5.17 11.02 -18.17
C GLU A 130 4.57 9.77 -17.50
N LEU A 131 4.81 9.59 -16.20
CA LEU A 131 4.25 8.50 -15.43
C LEU A 131 2.71 8.55 -15.39
N ILE A 132 2.12 9.72 -15.12
CA ILE A 132 0.68 9.91 -15.12
C ILE A 132 0.08 9.59 -16.49
N LEU A 133 0.72 10.07 -17.56
CA LEU A 133 0.27 9.79 -18.91
C LEU A 133 0.33 8.30 -19.23
N SER A 134 1.37 7.60 -18.82
CA SER A 134 1.53 6.16 -19.07
C SER A 134 0.53 5.28 -18.33
N ILE A 135 0.02 5.74 -17.16
CA ILE A 135 -0.90 4.94 -16.31
C ILE A 135 -2.36 5.23 -16.62
N PHE A 136 -2.71 6.49 -16.89
CA PHE A 136 -4.10 6.95 -16.92
C PHE A 136 -4.59 7.33 -18.31
N TYR A 137 -3.71 7.38 -19.31
CA TYR A 137 -4.06 7.82 -20.65
C TYR A 137 -3.60 6.81 -21.69
N GLU A 138 -4.44 6.55 -22.66
CA GLU A 138 -4.10 5.78 -23.85
C GLU A 138 -3.71 6.74 -24.97
N PRO A 139 -2.68 6.44 -25.78
CA PRO A 139 -2.37 7.22 -26.98
C PRO A 139 -3.58 7.21 -27.93
N VAL A 140 -3.95 8.38 -28.44
CA VAL A 140 -4.96 8.46 -29.52
C VAL A 140 -4.25 8.03 -30.80
N GLU A 141 -4.64 6.90 -31.39
CA GLU A 141 -4.22 6.54 -32.75
C GLU A 141 -4.89 7.50 -33.73
N GLU A 142 -4.09 8.22 -34.54
CA GLU A 142 -4.56 9.07 -35.65
C GLU A 142 -4.97 8.24 -36.88
#